data_b54d14881225fb5ff00c5530a7b40a77
#
_entry.id   b54d14881225fb5ff00c5530a7b40a77
#
_cell.length_a   1.000
_cell.length_b   1.000
_cell.length_c   1.000
_cell.angle_alpha   90.00
_cell.angle_beta   90.00
_cell.angle_gamma   90.00
#
_symmetry.space_group_name_H-M   'P 1'
#
loop_
_entity.id
_entity.type
_entity.pdbx_description
1 polymer ?
#
loop_
_entity_poly.entity_id
_entity_poly.type
_entity_poly.pdbx_seq_one_letter_code
_entity_poly.pdbx_strand_id
1 'polypeptide(L)'
;YKPGKSNIGKIKSIIKLSANESALGVSSKVKRVLNNKNLILSKYPDSKSKVLRKEISKKFNCDFNKIICGAGSDEIIQMICQLYLKPSDEVIVPQYSFLMYRIYAQIIGAKVIFSKEKNFKVSVSEIVKSVSKKTKMVFVANPNNPTGTYLNKLELIELRKKLRKNILLVLDDAYFEYMKNKDYKSSLD
;
A
#
# COMPACT_ATOMS: atom_id res chain seq x y z
N TYR A 1 15.47 -0.87 7.34
CA TYR A 1 15.28 -1.41 5.98
C TYR A 1 16.62 -1.54 5.26
N LYS A 2 16.96 -2.73 4.77
CA LYS A 2 18.13 -2.94 3.89
C LYS A 2 17.61 -3.17 2.47
N PRO A 3 17.76 -2.21 1.56
CA PRO A 3 17.38 -2.41 0.17
C PRO A 3 18.27 -3.46 -0.49
N GLY A 4 17.75 -4.10 -1.52
CA GLY A 4 18.57 -5.02 -2.34
C GLY A 4 19.74 -4.29 -3.00
N LYS A 5 20.86 -5.00 -3.17
CA LYS A 5 22.06 -4.44 -3.78
C LYS A 5 21.81 -4.16 -5.27
N SER A 6 22.14 -2.96 -5.73
CA SER A 6 22.09 -2.59 -7.15
C SER A 6 23.43 -2.79 -7.85
N ASN A 7 24.53 -2.98 -7.08
CA ASN A 7 25.88 -3.24 -7.59
C ASN A 7 26.52 -4.42 -6.84
N ILE A 8 27.16 -5.32 -7.55
CA ILE A 8 27.89 -6.45 -7.00
C ILE A 8 29.30 -6.43 -7.60
N GLY A 9 30.23 -5.78 -6.88
CA GLY A 9 31.64 -5.70 -7.29
C GLY A 9 31.84 -5.13 -8.70
N LYS A 10 32.63 -5.84 -9.53
CA LYS A 10 32.98 -5.42 -10.90
C LYS A 10 32.00 -5.92 -11.97
N ILE A 11 30.86 -6.49 -11.62
CA ILE A 11 29.90 -7.04 -12.59
C ILE A 11 29.17 -5.87 -13.26
N LYS A 12 29.34 -5.74 -14.59
CA LYS A 12 28.79 -4.62 -15.39
C LYS A 12 27.29 -4.76 -15.74
N SER A 13 26.75 -5.98 -15.69
CA SER A 13 25.34 -6.23 -16.05
C SER A 13 24.71 -7.12 -14.98
N ILE A 14 23.81 -6.55 -14.18
CA ILE A 14 23.13 -7.24 -13.09
C ILE A 14 21.64 -7.24 -13.39
N ILE A 15 21.02 -8.42 -13.33
CA ILE A 15 19.56 -8.55 -13.30
C ILE A 15 19.13 -8.39 -11.85
N LYS A 16 18.56 -7.22 -11.52
CA LYS A 16 18.08 -6.90 -10.18
C LYS A 16 16.67 -7.43 -9.99
N LEU A 17 16.52 -8.46 -9.16
CA LEU A 17 15.22 -9.07 -8.81
C LEU A 17 14.81 -8.76 -7.36
N SER A 18 15.50 -7.84 -6.67
CA SER A 18 15.29 -7.51 -5.26
C SER A 18 14.31 -6.35 -5.03
N ALA A 19 13.71 -5.81 -6.08
CA ALA A 19 12.69 -4.77 -6.02
C ALA A 19 11.65 -5.02 -7.12
N ASN A 20 10.42 -4.58 -6.89
CA ASN A 20 9.32 -4.75 -7.85
C ASN A 20 9.36 -3.66 -8.93
N GLU A 21 10.51 -3.54 -9.61
CA GLU A 21 10.69 -2.61 -10.72
C GLU A 21 10.16 -3.21 -12.03
N SER A 22 9.58 -2.39 -12.91
CA SER A 22 9.08 -2.86 -14.20
C SER A 22 10.23 -3.17 -15.15
N ALA A 23 10.38 -4.44 -15.54
CA ALA A 23 11.35 -4.86 -16.56
C ALA A 23 11.06 -4.26 -17.95
N LEU A 24 9.80 -3.86 -18.21
CA LEU A 24 9.37 -3.20 -19.45
C LEU A 24 9.69 -1.70 -19.47
N GLY A 25 10.14 -1.15 -18.35
CA GLY A 25 10.41 0.27 -18.18
C GLY A 25 9.15 1.14 -18.16
N VAL A 26 9.30 2.39 -18.58
CA VAL A 26 8.26 3.41 -18.52
C VAL A 26 7.46 3.45 -19.82
N SER A 27 6.15 3.66 -19.74
CA SER A 27 5.27 3.86 -20.90
C SER A 27 5.81 4.95 -21.85
N SER A 28 5.71 4.71 -23.18
CA SER A 28 6.08 5.69 -24.20
C SER A 28 5.32 7.02 -24.07
N LYS A 29 4.07 6.98 -23.61
CA LYS A 29 3.27 8.18 -23.33
C LYS A 29 3.90 9.01 -22.20
N VAL A 30 4.33 8.37 -21.12
CA VAL A 30 5.00 9.04 -19.99
C VAL A 30 6.35 9.61 -20.44
N LYS A 31 7.16 8.84 -21.19
CA LYS A 31 8.43 9.34 -21.75
C LYS A 31 8.21 10.60 -22.60
N ARG A 32 7.15 10.63 -23.43
CA ARG A 32 6.82 11.81 -24.26
C ARG A 32 6.51 13.04 -23.40
N VAL A 33 5.76 12.89 -22.31
CA VAL A 33 5.45 14.00 -21.41
C VAL A 33 6.70 14.49 -20.69
N LEU A 34 7.55 13.59 -20.18
CA LEU A 34 8.79 13.95 -19.48
C LEU A 34 9.81 14.66 -20.41
N ASN A 35 9.82 14.30 -21.69
CA ASN A 35 10.68 14.94 -22.69
C ASN A 35 10.11 16.27 -23.23
N ASN A 36 8.95 16.70 -22.73
CA ASN A 36 8.35 17.97 -23.13
C ASN A 36 9.18 19.15 -22.58
N LYS A 37 9.77 19.92 -23.46
CA LYS A 37 10.58 21.11 -23.12
C LYS A 37 9.80 22.25 -22.42
N ASN A 38 8.48 22.16 -22.42
CA ASN A 38 7.60 23.16 -21.79
C ASN A 38 7.34 22.88 -20.28
N LEU A 39 8.03 21.90 -19.68
CA LEU A 39 7.96 21.69 -18.23
C LEU A 39 8.59 22.87 -17.49
N ILE A 40 7.79 23.58 -16.71
CA ILE A 40 8.25 24.72 -15.92
C ILE A 40 8.68 24.22 -14.55
N LEU A 41 9.95 23.83 -14.41
CA LEU A 41 10.52 23.27 -13.18
C LEU A 41 10.77 24.32 -12.09
N SER A 42 10.77 25.62 -12.44
CA SER A 42 11.01 26.72 -11.51
C SER A 42 9.80 27.14 -10.68
N LYS A 43 8.62 26.57 -10.96
CA LYS A 43 7.39 26.87 -10.20
C LYS A 43 7.10 25.80 -9.15
N TYR A 44 6.55 26.23 -8.03
CA TYR A 44 6.01 25.26 -7.06
C TYR A 44 4.90 24.42 -7.69
N PRO A 45 4.84 23.13 -7.36
CA PRO A 45 3.75 22.26 -7.81
C PRO A 45 2.42 22.70 -7.16
N ASP A 46 1.29 22.31 -7.77
CA ASP A 46 -0.02 22.47 -7.14
C ASP A 46 -0.10 21.59 -5.88
N SER A 47 -0.09 22.23 -4.71
CA SER A 47 -0.14 21.56 -3.41
C SER A 47 -1.38 20.68 -3.20
N LYS A 48 -2.43 20.89 -4.00
CA LYS A 48 -3.66 20.10 -3.95
C LYS A 48 -3.72 19.00 -5.02
N SER A 49 -2.70 18.88 -5.86
CA SER A 49 -2.65 17.89 -6.96
C SER A 49 -3.96 17.79 -7.76
N LYS A 50 -4.59 18.92 -8.06
CA LYS A 50 -5.97 18.98 -8.60
C LYS A 50 -6.13 18.19 -9.90
N VAL A 51 -5.16 18.31 -10.81
CA VAL A 51 -5.22 17.61 -12.12
C VAL A 51 -5.20 16.09 -11.89
N LEU A 52 -4.23 15.61 -11.12
CA LEU A 52 -4.10 14.18 -10.81
C LEU A 52 -5.34 13.64 -10.10
N ARG A 53 -5.84 14.33 -9.08
CA ARG A 53 -7.05 13.93 -8.33
C ARG A 53 -8.28 13.88 -9.22
N LYS A 54 -8.44 14.81 -10.18
CA LYS A 54 -9.54 14.76 -11.16
C LYS A 54 -9.48 13.51 -12.04
N GLU A 55 -8.30 13.17 -12.54
CA GLU A 55 -8.13 11.98 -13.36
C GLU A 55 -8.35 10.68 -12.58
N ILE A 56 -7.87 10.62 -11.33
CA ILE A 56 -8.15 9.50 -10.43
C ILE A 56 -9.65 9.37 -10.18
N SER A 57 -10.32 10.46 -9.79
CA SER A 57 -11.76 10.49 -9.55
C SER A 57 -12.54 9.98 -10.76
N LYS A 58 -12.18 10.43 -11.96
CA LYS A 58 -12.79 10.00 -13.21
C LYS A 58 -12.52 8.51 -13.51
N LYS A 59 -11.26 8.07 -13.37
CA LYS A 59 -10.86 6.69 -13.67
C LYS A 59 -11.55 5.68 -12.76
N PHE A 60 -11.67 5.98 -11.47
CA PHE A 60 -12.17 5.07 -10.44
C PHE A 60 -13.59 5.40 -9.96
N ASN A 61 -14.25 6.36 -10.59
CA ASN A 61 -15.61 6.80 -10.22
C ASN A 61 -15.76 7.08 -8.71
N CYS A 62 -14.78 7.75 -8.11
CA CYS A 62 -14.77 8.07 -6.68
C CYS A 62 -14.79 9.59 -6.45
N ASP A 63 -15.21 10.00 -5.24
CA ASP A 63 -15.30 11.41 -4.86
C ASP A 63 -13.92 12.09 -4.86
N PHE A 64 -13.78 13.11 -5.69
CA PHE A 64 -12.58 13.95 -5.77
C PHE A 64 -12.10 14.47 -4.40
N ASN A 65 -13.03 14.81 -3.50
CA ASN A 65 -12.70 15.36 -2.18
C ASN A 65 -12.17 14.30 -1.20
N LYS A 66 -12.29 13.03 -1.54
CA LYS A 66 -11.79 11.90 -0.74
C LYS A 66 -10.45 11.37 -1.22
N ILE A 67 -9.79 12.06 -2.16
CA ILE A 67 -8.51 11.65 -2.72
C ILE A 67 -7.41 12.51 -2.12
N ILE A 68 -6.37 11.87 -1.62
CA ILE A 68 -5.10 12.47 -1.18
C ILE A 68 -3.98 11.86 -2.01
N CYS A 69 -3.05 12.69 -2.49
CA CYS A 69 -1.87 12.25 -3.22
C CYS A 69 -0.63 12.39 -2.35
N GLY A 70 0.29 11.47 -2.51
CA GLY A 70 1.60 11.47 -1.85
C GLY A 70 2.68 10.90 -2.77
N ALA A 71 3.92 10.88 -2.30
CA ALA A 71 5.05 10.25 -2.98
C ALA A 71 4.97 8.71 -2.86
N GLY A 72 4.03 8.13 -3.60
CA GLY A 72 3.68 6.72 -3.53
C GLY A 72 2.86 6.35 -2.29
N SER A 73 2.51 5.06 -2.19
CA SER A 73 1.79 4.53 -1.02
C SER A 73 2.57 4.68 0.29
N ASP A 74 3.89 4.73 0.20
CA ASP A 74 4.78 4.82 1.36
C ASP A 74 4.51 6.09 2.19
N GLU A 75 4.44 7.25 1.55
CA GLU A 75 4.10 8.51 2.24
C GLU A 75 2.66 8.50 2.78
N ILE A 76 1.71 7.91 2.04
CA ILE A 76 0.32 7.79 2.50
C ILE A 76 0.24 6.91 3.76
N ILE A 77 0.96 5.79 3.80
CA ILE A 77 1.03 4.92 4.98
C ILE A 77 1.59 5.68 6.18
N GLN A 78 2.66 6.45 5.98
CA GLN A 78 3.25 7.30 7.02
C GLN A 78 2.22 8.32 7.54
N MET A 79 1.55 9.05 6.66
CA MET A 79 0.53 10.04 7.03
C MET A 79 -0.63 9.38 7.82
N ILE A 80 -1.11 8.22 7.39
CA ILE A 80 -2.17 7.49 8.09
C ILE A 80 -1.72 7.10 9.50
N CYS A 81 -0.50 6.57 9.65
CA CYS A 81 0.04 6.24 10.97
C CYS A 81 0.12 7.49 11.86
N GLN A 82 0.63 8.61 11.36
CA GLN A 82 0.76 9.86 12.11
C GLN A 82 -0.59 10.45 12.55
N LEU A 83 -1.62 10.31 11.73
CA LEU A 83 -2.95 10.88 12.00
C LEU A 83 -3.79 10.03 12.96
N TYR A 84 -3.66 8.72 12.91
CA TYR A 84 -4.60 7.81 13.59
C TYR A 84 -4.00 7.03 14.75
N LEU A 85 -2.67 7.03 14.91
CA LEU A 85 -2.00 6.28 15.95
C LEU A 85 -1.36 7.20 16.99
N LYS A 86 -1.27 6.70 18.20
CA LYS A 86 -0.51 7.27 19.31
C LYS A 86 0.29 6.17 20.01
N PRO A 87 1.29 6.52 20.83
CA PRO A 87 2.00 5.55 21.64
C PRO A 87 1.05 4.64 22.41
N SER A 88 1.37 3.35 22.51
CA SER A 88 0.56 2.28 23.14
C SER A 88 -0.67 1.79 22.36
N ASP A 89 -1.09 2.42 21.27
CA ASP A 89 -2.08 1.81 20.37
C ASP A 89 -1.51 0.53 19.73
N GLU A 90 -2.38 -0.38 19.32
CA GLU A 90 -1.98 -1.61 18.64
C GLU A 90 -2.38 -1.56 17.17
N VAL A 91 -1.43 -2.00 16.32
CA VAL A 91 -1.59 -2.13 14.87
C VAL A 91 -1.40 -3.58 14.49
N ILE A 92 -2.39 -4.17 13.80
CA ILE A 92 -2.26 -5.53 13.29
C ILE A 92 -1.68 -5.48 11.88
N VAL A 93 -0.64 -6.28 11.67
CA VAL A 93 0.08 -6.42 10.39
C VAL A 93 0.23 -7.91 10.09
N PRO A 94 -0.12 -8.40 8.89
CA PRO A 94 0.15 -9.79 8.54
C PRO A 94 1.66 -10.08 8.58
N GLN A 95 2.04 -11.29 8.97
CA GLN A 95 3.42 -11.67 9.26
C GLN A 95 4.38 -11.46 8.09
N TYR A 96 3.94 -11.77 6.87
CA TYR A 96 4.73 -11.66 5.64
C TYR A 96 4.17 -10.55 4.73
N SER A 97 3.97 -9.36 5.28
CA SER A 97 3.46 -8.21 4.52
C SER A 97 4.52 -7.12 4.35
N PHE A 98 4.13 -6.05 3.66
CA PHE A 98 5.03 -4.93 3.36
C PHE A 98 5.63 -4.33 4.63
N LEU A 99 6.95 -4.25 4.62
CA LEU A 99 7.76 -3.89 5.80
C LEU A 99 7.41 -2.53 6.40
N MET A 100 7.00 -1.58 5.56
CA MET A 100 6.81 -0.19 5.99
C MET A 100 5.61 -0.02 6.94
N TYR A 101 4.61 -0.88 6.91
CA TYR A 101 3.52 -0.83 7.88
C TYR A 101 4.03 -0.89 9.32
N ARG A 102 4.90 -1.86 9.62
CA ARG A 102 5.46 -2.00 10.96
C ARG A 102 6.43 -0.89 11.32
N ILE A 103 7.23 -0.41 10.35
CA ILE A 103 8.20 0.65 10.58
C ILE A 103 7.49 1.94 10.98
N TYR A 104 6.50 2.39 10.21
CA TYR A 104 5.78 3.62 10.53
C TYR A 104 4.96 3.53 11.81
N ALA A 105 4.34 2.37 12.09
CA ALA A 105 3.67 2.15 13.36
C ALA A 105 4.64 2.25 14.55
N GLN A 106 5.84 1.66 14.44
CA GLN A 106 6.87 1.72 15.49
C GLN A 106 7.45 3.11 15.69
N ILE A 107 7.63 3.91 14.62
CA ILE A 107 8.08 5.30 14.71
C ILE A 107 7.12 6.13 15.58
N ILE A 108 5.82 5.87 15.51
CA ILE A 108 4.82 6.54 16.35
C ILE A 108 4.79 5.98 17.80
N GLY A 109 5.52 4.92 18.08
CA GLY A 109 5.46 4.23 19.37
C GLY A 109 4.26 3.29 19.53
N ALA A 110 3.57 2.96 18.44
CA ALA A 110 2.51 1.96 18.46
C ALA A 110 3.07 0.54 18.51
N LYS A 111 2.35 -0.36 19.15
CA LYS A 111 2.71 -1.77 19.26
C LYS A 111 2.24 -2.52 18.01
N VAL A 112 3.17 -3.16 17.32
CA VAL A 112 2.85 -4.01 16.17
C VAL A 112 2.50 -5.42 16.66
N ILE A 113 1.32 -5.88 16.25
CA ILE A 113 0.82 -7.25 16.49
C ILE A 113 0.84 -7.98 15.15
N PHE A 114 1.62 -9.04 15.05
CA PHE A 114 1.66 -9.86 13.85
C PHE A 114 0.53 -10.87 13.86
N SER A 115 -0.34 -10.84 12.82
CA SER A 115 -1.29 -11.92 12.58
C SER A 115 -0.62 -13.04 11.78
N LYS A 116 -0.88 -14.29 12.17
CA LYS A 116 -0.37 -15.47 11.45
C LYS A 116 -1.00 -15.57 10.07
N GLU A 117 -0.23 -16.07 9.13
CA GLU A 117 -0.70 -16.41 7.79
C GLU A 117 -0.82 -17.92 7.62
N LYS A 118 -1.68 -18.35 6.69
CA LYS A 118 -1.83 -19.75 6.30
C LYS A 118 -1.33 -19.92 4.88
N ASN A 119 -0.31 -20.73 4.68
CA ASN A 119 0.30 -20.94 3.36
C ASN A 119 0.69 -19.62 2.68
N PHE A 120 1.30 -18.69 3.42
CA PHE A 120 1.68 -17.33 2.97
C PHE A 120 0.50 -16.47 2.50
N LYS A 121 -0.73 -16.86 2.80
CA LYS A 121 -1.93 -16.07 2.55
C LYS A 121 -2.43 -15.45 3.84
N VAL A 122 -2.80 -14.19 3.78
CA VAL A 122 -3.45 -13.45 4.87
C VAL A 122 -4.71 -14.21 5.31
N SER A 123 -4.89 -14.37 6.62
CA SER A 123 -6.02 -15.10 7.21
C SER A 123 -6.94 -14.16 7.98
N VAL A 124 -8.18 -14.02 7.52
CA VAL A 124 -9.21 -13.21 8.19
C VAL A 124 -9.40 -13.66 9.64
N SER A 125 -9.46 -14.97 9.89
CA SER A 125 -9.64 -15.51 11.25
C SER A 125 -8.47 -15.18 12.18
N GLU A 126 -7.24 -15.22 11.68
CA GLU A 126 -6.05 -14.89 12.48
C GLU A 126 -5.94 -13.38 12.76
N ILE A 127 -6.31 -12.52 11.81
CA ILE A 127 -6.43 -11.08 12.04
C ILE A 127 -7.44 -10.82 13.17
N VAL A 128 -8.64 -11.41 13.07
CA VAL A 128 -9.71 -11.20 14.05
C VAL A 128 -9.31 -11.70 15.45
N LYS A 129 -8.63 -12.85 15.55
CA LYS A 129 -8.08 -13.35 16.81
C LYS A 129 -7.04 -12.44 17.43
N SER A 130 -6.31 -11.69 16.61
CA SER A 130 -5.28 -10.76 17.06
C SER A 130 -5.84 -9.43 17.58
N VAL A 131 -7.14 -9.18 17.41
CA VAL A 131 -7.79 -7.92 17.82
C VAL A 131 -7.92 -7.85 19.34
N SER A 132 -7.42 -6.76 19.93
CA SER A 132 -7.58 -6.41 21.35
C SER A 132 -8.37 -5.11 21.52
N LYS A 133 -8.65 -4.72 22.76
CA LYS A 133 -9.27 -3.40 23.06
C LYS A 133 -8.41 -2.23 22.60
N LYS A 134 -7.07 -2.40 22.48
CA LYS A 134 -6.10 -1.39 22.07
C LYS A 134 -5.90 -1.31 20.55
N THR A 135 -6.42 -2.27 19.80
CA THR A 135 -6.27 -2.28 18.32
C THR A 135 -6.98 -1.08 17.70
N LYS A 136 -6.23 -0.28 16.96
CA LYS A 136 -6.69 0.93 16.25
C LYS A 136 -6.67 0.76 14.73
N MET A 137 -5.75 -0.04 14.22
CA MET A 137 -5.51 -0.15 12.79
C MET A 137 -5.17 -1.57 12.38
N VAL A 138 -5.59 -1.95 11.18
CA VAL A 138 -5.22 -3.20 10.51
C VAL A 138 -4.76 -2.85 9.11
N PHE A 139 -3.55 -3.27 8.73
CA PHE A 139 -3.06 -3.17 7.36
C PHE A 139 -3.24 -4.50 6.62
N VAL A 140 -3.69 -4.43 5.39
CA VAL A 140 -3.76 -5.57 4.46
C VAL A 140 -3.36 -5.09 3.07
N ALA A 141 -2.25 -5.61 2.55
CA ALA A 141 -1.93 -5.48 1.12
C ALA A 141 -2.72 -6.53 0.33
N ASN A 142 -3.36 -6.11 -0.76
CA ASN A 142 -4.21 -6.99 -1.56
C ASN A 142 -4.15 -6.67 -3.06
N PRO A 143 -3.32 -7.38 -3.87
CA PRO A 143 -2.55 -8.57 -3.51
C PRO A 143 -1.38 -8.26 -2.55
N ASN A 144 -1.00 -9.26 -1.76
CA ASN A 144 0.01 -9.08 -0.74
C ASN A 144 1.44 -8.99 -1.33
N ASN A 145 2.22 -8.05 -0.83
CA ASN A 145 3.65 -7.95 -1.08
C ASN A 145 4.41 -8.47 0.18
N PRO A 146 5.28 -9.53 0.10
CA PRO A 146 5.85 -10.09 -1.14
C PRO A 146 5.20 -11.37 -1.66
N THR A 147 4.16 -11.92 -1.02
CA THR A 147 3.70 -13.29 -1.25
C THR A 147 2.88 -13.45 -2.55
N GLY A 148 2.32 -12.36 -3.08
CA GLY A 148 1.44 -12.38 -4.25
C GLY A 148 0.07 -13.02 -4.00
N THR A 149 -0.20 -13.49 -2.79
CA THR A 149 -1.50 -14.03 -2.40
C THR A 149 -2.52 -12.91 -2.19
N TYR A 150 -3.81 -13.24 -2.23
CA TYR A 150 -4.86 -12.23 -2.08
C TYR A 150 -6.06 -12.76 -1.30
N LEU A 151 -6.81 -11.83 -0.74
CA LEU A 151 -8.16 -12.04 -0.22
C LEU A 151 -9.15 -11.70 -1.33
N ASN A 152 -10.14 -12.58 -1.56
CA ASN A 152 -11.22 -12.28 -2.48
C ASN A 152 -12.22 -11.28 -1.86
N LYS A 153 -13.19 -10.82 -2.66
CA LYS A 153 -14.18 -9.83 -2.21
C LYS A 153 -14.95 -10.27 -0.96
N LEU A 154 -15.34 -11.53 -0.88
CA LEU A 154 -16.11 -12.04 0.28
C LEU A 154 -15.26 -12.07 1.53
N GLU A 155 -13.99 -12.47 1.43
CA GLU A 155 -13.03 -12.45 2.54
C GLU A 155 -12.78 -11.02 3.05
N LEU A 156 -12.67 -10.02 2.17
CA LEU A 156 -12.51 -8.61 2.56
C LEU A 156 -13.76 -8.06 3.27
N ILE A 157 -14.95 -8.37 2.75
CA ILE A 157 -16.22 -7.98 3.38
C ILE A 157 -16.35 -8.65 4.76
N GLU A 158 -16.01 -9.93 4.86
CA GLU A 158 -16.01 -10.67 6.12
C GLU A 158 -15.07 -10.01 7.13
N LEU A 159 -13.83 -9.70 6.72
CA LEU A 159 -12.87 -9.00 7.56
C LEU A 159 -13.46 -7.69 8.09
N ARG A 160 -14.00 -6.83 7.20
CA ARG A 160 -14.57 -5.54 7.62
C ARG A 160 -15.73 -5.71 8.59
N LYS A 161 -16.61 -6.69 8.36
CA LYS A 161 -17.76 -6.97 9.25
C LYS A 161 -17.33 -7.46 10.64
N LYS A 162 -16.25 -8.24 10.74
CA LYS A 162 -15.74 -8.78 12.01
C LYS A 162 -14.90 -7.78 12.80
N LEU A 163 -14.37 -6.74 12.17
CA LEU A 163 -13.65 -5.67 12.85
C LEU A 163 -14.63 -4.66 13.45
N ARG A 164 -14.33 -4.18 14.68
CA ARG A 164 -15.09 -3.09 15.30
C ARG A 164 -15.08 -1.85 14.41
N LYS A 165 -16.14 -1.04 14.46
CA LYS A 165 -16.28 0.18 13.62
C LYS A 165 -15.18 1.21 13.86
N ASN A 166 -14.61 1.26 15.05
CA ASN A 166 -13.53 2.19 15.41
C ASN A 166 -12.12 1.69 15.08
N ILE A 167 -11.98 0.55 14.41
CA ILE A 167 -10.71 0.07 13.86
C ILE A 167 -10.61 0.51 12.40
N LEU A 168 -9.56 1.26 12.06
CA LEU A 168 -9.26 1.61 10.69
C LEU A 168 -8.70 0.40 9.95
N LEU A 169 -9.38 -0.05 8.90
CA LEU A 169 -8.87 -1.05 7.96
C LEU A 169 -8.25 -0.30 6.78
N VAL A 170 -6.95 -0.47 6.59
CA VAL A 170 -6.20 0.09 5.47
C VAL A 170 -5.94 -1.02 4.46
N LEU A 171 -6.52 -0.89 3.27
CA LEU A 171 -6.29 -1.79 2.15
C LEU A 171 -5.29 -1.15 1.20
N ASP A 172 -4.18 -1.84 0.96
CA ASP A 172 -3.12 -1.39 0.05
C ASP A 172 -3.23 -2.16 -1.27
N ASP A 173 -3.78 -1.48 -2.26
CA ASP A 173 -4.05 -2.02 -3.60
C ASP A 173 -2.91 -1.68 -4.60
N ALA A 174 -1.68 -1.44 -4.15
CA ALA A 174 -0.58 -1.01 -5.01
C ALA A 174 -0.33 -1.92 -6.22
N TYR A 175 -0.76 -3.16 -6.15
CA TYR A 175 -0.56 -4.16 -7.22
C TYR A 175 -1.87 -4.71 -7.81
N PHE A 176 -3.01 -4.08 -7.58
CA PHE A 176 -4.31 -4.60 -8.04
C PHE A 176 -4.40 -4.77 -9.57
N GLU A 177 -3.71 -3.93 -10.33
CA GLU A 177 -3.73 -3.96 -11.80
C GLU A 177 -3.05 -5.20 -12.40
N TYR A 178 -2.27 -5.94 -11.61
CA TYR A 178 -1.69 -7.23 -12.02
C TYR A 178 -2.65 -8.41 -11.83
N MET A 179 -3.77 -8.20 -11.13
CA MET A 179 -4.74 -9.26 -10.84
C MET A 179 -5.62 -9.55 -12.04
N LYS A 180 -5.72 -10.83 -12.39
CA LYS A 180 -6.59 -11.33 -13.47
C LYS A 180 -7.67 -12.30 -12.97
N ASN A 181 -7.66 -12.62 -11.69
CA ASN A 181 -8.57 -13.56 -11.07
C ASN A 181 -9.98 -12.97 -10.99
N LYS A 182 -10.99 -13.72 -11.42
CA LYS A 182 -12.39 -13.26 -11.49
C LYS A 182 -13.01 -12.95 -10.11
N ASP A 183 -12.54 -13.64 -9.08
CA ASP A 183 -12.99 -13.48 -7.69
C ASP A 183 -12.25 -12.40 -6.91
N TYR A 184 -11.18 -11.82 -7.51
CA TYR A 184 -10.51 -10.64 -6.98
C TYR A 184 -11.31 -9.38 -7.31
N LYS A 185 -11.36 -8.46 -6.35
CA LYS A 185 -11.86 -7.11 -6.52
C LYS A 185 -10.94 -6.13 -5.82
N SER A 186 -10.73 -4.99 -6.43
CA SER A 186 -10.06 -3.86 -5.79
C SER A 186 -10.92 -3.36 -4.62
N SER A 187 -10.31 -2.67 -3.66
CA SER A 187 -11.04 -2.00 -2.59
C SER A 187 -11.95 -0.86 -3.08
N LEU A 188 -11.78 -0.45 -4.35
CA LEU A 188 -12.58 0.59 -5.01
C LEU A 188 -13.82 0.04 -5.73
N ASP A 189 -13.94 -1.31 -5.90
CA ASP A 189 -15.07 -1.99 -6.51
C ASP A 189 -16.14 -2.37 -5.46
#